data_e95e2594a684eff2a8c9d6627f66c95d
#
_entry.id   e95e2594a684eff2a8c9d6627f66c95d
#
_cell.length_a   1.000
_cell.length_b   1.000
_cell.length_c   1.000
_cell.angle_alpha   90.00
_cell.angle_beta   90.00
_cell.angle_gamma   90.00
#
_symmetry.space_group_name_H-M   'P 1'
#
loop_
_entity.id
_entity.type
_entity.pdbx_description
1 polymer ?
#
loop_
_entity_poly.entity_id
_entity_poly.type
_entity_poly.pdbx_seq_one_letter_code
_entity_poly.pdbx_strand_id
1 'polypeptide(L)'
;VDVYLPELGIAFEYNGLYWHSEMYKSPTYHIEKTQHLLGNGIKLFHVWEDDWLYKKNIVKSMVSSILGNSIRIYARKCKINYVTSAEYVKFSKENHLKGYSTASKVIGLYYNNELISLMSFSKTRKLIDSGNSIYEYELIRSCTKMNYSVIGGASKLFNFFVNNIGKSLVTYCDVS
;
A
#
# COMPACT_ATOMS: atom_id res chain seq x y z
N VAL A 1 -15.61 -17.22 0.84
CA VAL A 1 -14.65 -16.50 1.70
C VAL A 1 -14.28 -17.38 2.89
N ASP A 2 -13.05 -17.28 3.36
CA ASP A 2 -12.57 -18.16 4.45
C ASP A 2 -12.93 -17.62 5.82
N VAL A 3 -12.94 -16.30 5.98
CA VAL A 3 -13.36 -15.63 7.21
C VAL A 3 -14.29 -14.49 6.88
N TYR A 4 -15.42 -14.39 7.58
CA TYR A 4 -16.36 -13.29 7.46
C TYR A 4 -16.70 -12.72 8.84
N LEU A 5 -16.64 -11.40 8.96
CA LEU A 5 -16.94 -10.63 10.16
C LEU A 5 -18.17 -9.75 9.89
N PRO A 6 -19.39 -10.26 10.11
CA PRO A 6 -20.63 -9.59 9.70
C PRO A 6 -20.81 -8.23 10.37
N GLU A 7 -20.43 -8.11 11.64
CA GLU A 7 -20.53 -6.86 12.41
C GLU A 7 -19.72 -5.70 11.84
N LEU A 8 -18.65 -6.02 11.07
CA LEU A 8 -17.77 -5.05 10.44
C LEU A 8 -17.99 -4.93 8.94
N GLY A 9 -18.76 -5.83 8.33
CA GLY A 9 -18.90 -5.94 6.89
C GLY A 9 -17.56 -6.25 6.18
N ILE A 10 -16.70 -7.07 6.83
CA ILE A 10 -15.34 -7.39 6.35
C ILE A 10 -15.22 -8.89 6.15
N ALA A 11 -14.62 -9.28 5.04
CA ALA A 11 -14.26 -10.66 4.76
C ALA A 11 -12.77 -10.78 4.37
N PHE A 12 -12.19 -11.93 4.68
CA PHE A 12 -10.85 -12.30 4.26
C PHE A 12 -10.90 -13.59 3.45
N GLU A 13 -10.07 -13.64 2.42
CA GLU A 13 -9.85 -14.81 1.57
C GLU A 13 -8.36 -15.14 1.55
N TYR A 14 -8.01 -16.39 1.86
CA TYR A 14 -6.64 -16.89 1.73
C TYR A 14 -6.46 -17.53 0.35
N ASN A 15 -5.60 -16.95 -0.46
CA ASN A 15 -5.35 -17.40 -1.82
C ASN A 15 -4.08 -18.24 -1.88
N GLY A 16 -4.25 -19.57 -1.92
CA GLY A 16 -3.14 -20.50 -2.17
C GLY A 16 -2.67 -20.41 -3.62
N LEU A 17 -1.37 -20.36 -3.83
CA LEU A 17 -0.78 -20.19 -5.18
C LEU A 17 -1.17 -21.31 -6.16
N TYR A 18 -1.29 -22.55 -5.67
CA TYR A 18 -1.63 -23.69 -6.52
C TYR A 18 -3.05 -23.63 -7.06
N TRP A 19 -4.04 -23.36 -6.21
CA TRP A 19 -5.46 -23.39 -6.57
C TRP A 19 -5.96 -22.09 -7.22
N HIS A 20 -5.19 -21.02 -7.11
CA HIS A 20 -5.52 -19.71 -7.67
C HIS A 20 -4.64 -19.32 -8.86
N SER A 21 -3.86 -20.29 -9.41
CA SER A 21 -3.12 -20.10 -10.65
C SER A 21 -4.07 -19.94 -11.84
N GLU A 22 -3.65 -19.23 -12.87
CA GLU A 22 -4.41 -19.01 -14.11
C GLU A 22 -4.87 -20.32 -14.80
N MET A 23 -4.26 -21.45 -14.46
CA MET A 23 -4.65 -22.77 -14.97
C MET A 23 -6.05 -23.22 -14.50
N TYR A 24 -6.55 -22.69 -13.36
CA TYR A 24 -7.79 -23.17 -12.74
C TYR A 24 -8.89 -22.11 -12.61
N LYS A 25 -8.56 -20.81 -12.75
CA LYS A 25 -9.51 -19.70 -12.62
C LYS A 25 -9.25 -18.64 -13.68
N SER A 26 -10.32 -17.90 -14.06
CA SER A 26 -10.16 -16.77 -14.97
C SER A 26 -9.29 -15.67 -14.35
N PRO A 27 -8.55 -14.89 -15.14
CA PRO A 27 -7.76 -13.75 -14.65
C PRO A 27 -8.60 -12.71 -13.89
N THR A 28 -9.91 -12.65 -14.15
CA THR A 28 -10.85 -11.70 -13.54
C THR A 28 -11.55 -12.23 -12.29
N TYR A 29 -11.36 -13.51 -11.94
CA TYR A 29 -12.08 -14.17 -10.85
C TYR A 29 -12.03 -13.42 -9.52
N HIS A 30 -10.82 -12.97 -9.11
CA HIS A 30 -10.65 -12.26 -7.83
C HIS A 30 -11.31 -10.88 -7.85
N ILE A 31 -11.23 -10.19 -8.98
CA ILE A 31 -11.85 -8.87 -9.19
C ILE A 31 -13.37 -8.99 -9.15
N GLU A 32 -13.94 -9.95 -9.88
CA GLU A 32 -15.39 -10.19 -9.92
C GLU A 32 -15.94 -10.54 -8.54
N LYS A 33 -15.24 -11.42 -7.80
CA LYS A 33 -15.60 -11.78 -6.42
C LYS A 33 -15.56 -10.57 -5.49
N THR A 34 -14.51 -9.76 -5.58
CA THR A 34 -14.35 -8.53 -4.79
C THR A 34 -15.47 -7.54 -5.08
N GLN A 35 -15.78 -7.30 -6.36
CA GLN A 35 -16.86 -6.40 -6.78
C GLN A 35 -18.24 -6.89 -6.35
N HIS A 36 -18.51 -8.20 -6.48
CA HIS A 36 -19.77 -8.79 -6.04
C HIS A 36 -20.00 -8.61 -4.54
N LEU A 37 -18.98 -8.88 -3.71
CA LEU A 37 -19.09 -8.70 -2.27
C LEU A 37 -19.21 -7.23 -1.87
N LEU A 38 -18.46 -6.35 -2.54
CA LEU A 38 -18.55 -4.90 -2.32
C LEU A 38 -19.96 -4.37 -2.64
N GLY A 39 -20.59 -4.86 -3.70
CA GLY A 39 -22.00 -4.55 -4.05
C GLY A 39 -22.99 -4.94 -2.97
N ASN A 40 -22.65 -5.92 -2.13
CA ASN A 40 -23.42 -6.35 -0.96
C ASN A 40 -22.95 -5.69 0.36
N GLY A 41 -22.14 -4.64 0.30
CA GLY A 41 -21.64 -3.92 1.47
C GLY A 41 -20.50 -4.64 2.22
N ILE A 42 -19.91 -5.69 1.66
CA ILE A 42 -18.85 -6.48 2.27
C ILE A 42 -17.51 -6.14 1.61
N LYS A 43 -16.55 -5.69 2.41
CA LYS A 43 -15.17 -5.44 1.94
C LYS A 43 -14.37 -6.73 2.01
N LEU A 44 -13.94 -7.25 0.86
CA LEU A 44 -13.09 -8.42 0.76
C LEU A 44 -11.62 -8.02 0.74
N PHE A 45 -10.81 -8.70 1.57
CA PHE A 45 -9.36 -8.57 1.60
C PHE A 45 -8.72 -9.91 1.26
N HIS A 46 -7.82 -9.90 0.28
CA HIS A 46 -7.07 -11.08 -0.15
C HIS A 46 -5.75 -11.17 0.64
N VAL A 47 -5.47 -12.37 1.13
CA VAL A 47 -4.20 -12.74 1.76
C VAL A 47 -3.56 -13.82 0.90
N TRP A 48 -2.48 -13.49 0.23
CA TRP A 48 -1.77 -14.42 -0.64
C TRP A 48 -0.83 -15.32 0.16
N GLU A 49 -0.71 -16.58 -0.27
CA GLU A 49 0.12 -17.59 0.40
C GLU A 49 1.58 -17.18 0.51
N ASP A 50 2.17 -16.63 -0.57
CA ASP A 50 3.55 -16.14 -0.57
C ASP A 50 3.76 -14.96 0.38
N ASP A 51 2.84 -14.01 0.41
CA ASP A 51 2.88 -12.90 1.37
C ASP A 51 2.77 -13.42 2.81
N TRP A 52 1.90 -14.42 3.06
CA TRP A 52 1.78 -15.05 4.38
C TRP A 52 3.04 -15.82 4.78
N LEU A 53 3.66 -16.56 3.88
CA LEU A 53 4.87 -17.34 4.16
C LEU A 53 6.09 -16.45 4.39
N TYR A 54 6.31 -15.45 3.54
CA TYR A 54 7.54 -14.67 3.53
C TYR A 54 7.43 -13.30 4.22
N LYS A 55 6.20 -12.76 4.41
CA LYS A 55 5.94 -11.44 4.97
C LYS A 55 4.88 -11.44 6.09
N LYS A 56 4.78 -12.55 6.80
CA LYS A 56 3.75 -12.83 7.81
C LYS A 56 3.51 -11.68 8.80
N ASN A 57 4.57 -11.04 9.29
CA ASN A 57 4.43 -9.93 10.25
C ASN A 57 3.79 -8.69 9.63
N ILE A 58 4.09 -8.40 8.37
CA ILE A 58 3.46 -7.31 7.62
C ILE A 58 1.99 -7.62 7.41
N VAL A 59 1.65 -8.84 6.95
CA VAL A 59 0.26 -9.28 6.76
C VAL A 59 -0.52 -9.19 8.07
N LYS A 60 0.02 -9.68 9.18
CA LYS A 60 -0.62 -9.56 10.51
C LYS A 60 -0.86 -8.10 10.90
N SER A 61 0.11 -7.23 10.66
CA SER A 61 -0.02 -5.79 10.93
C SER A 61 -1.11 -5.14 10.06
N MET A 62 -1.21 -5.53 8.79
CA MET A 62 -2.27 -5.05 7.88
C MET A 62 -3.65 -5.49 8.36
N VAL A 63 -3.84 -6.78 8.67
CA VAL A 63 -5.09 -7.30 9.22
C VAL A 63 -5.45 -6.59 10.52
N SER A 64 -4.50 -6.42 11.43
CA SER A 64 -4.68 -5.71 12.70
C SER A 64 -5.13 -4.26 12.48
N SER A 65 -4.56 -3.59 11.47
CA SER A 65 -4.94 -2.21 11.11
C SER A 65 -6.37 -2.14 10.53
N ILE A 66 -6.74 -3.10 9.67
CA ILE A 66 -8.08 -3.22 9.10
C ILE A 66 -9.12 -3.40 10.22
N LEU A 67 -8.79 -4.19 11.23
CA LEU A 67 -9.64 -4.45 12.40
C LEU A 67 -9.60 -3.31 13.46
N GLY A 68 -8.90 -2.22 13.20
CA GLY A 68 -8.83 -1.06 14.09
C GLY A 68 -7.86 -1.19 15.27
N ASN A 69 -7.05 -2.25 15.32
CA ASN A 69 -6.15 -2.59 16.43
C ASN A 69 -4.72 -2.04 16.26
N SER A 70 -4.55 -0.94 15.52
CA SER A 70 -3.25 -0.30 15.32
C SER A 70 -3.06 0.93 16.23
N ILE A 71 -1.80 1.27 16.53
CA ILE A 71 -1.46 2.51 17.24
C ILE A 71 -1.75 3.70 16.33
N ARG A 72 -2.69 4.56 16.73
CA ARG A 72 -3.12 5.70 15.94
C ARG A 72 -2.29 6.94 16.23
N ILE A 73 -1.66 7.50 15.20
CA ILE A 73 -0.94 8.77 15.24
C ILE A 73 -1.60 9.74 14.25
N TYR A 74 -1.84 10.98 14.68
CA TYR A 74 -2.36 12.00 13.78
C TYR A 74 -1.21 12.66 13.00
N ALA A 75 -1.32 12.75 11.69
CA ALA A 75 -0.31 13.35 10.80
C ALA A 75 0.05 14.80 11.18
N ARG A 76 -0.86 15.57 11.79
CA ARG A 76 -0.59 16.91 12.31
C ARG A 76 0.53 16.96 13.36
N LYS A 77 0.77 15.86 14.08
CA LYS A 77 1.84 15.71 15.07
C LYS A 77 3.19 15.30 14.46
N CYS A 78 3.20 14.98 13.16
CA CYS A 78 4.38 14.49 12.46
C CYS A 78 5.04 15.61 11.69
N LYS A 79 6.37 15.57 11.60
CA LYS A 79 7.17 16.43 10.71
C LYS A 79 7.38 15.71 9.38
N ILE A 80 7.43 16.46 8.28
CA ILE A 80 7.81 15.92 6.97
C ILE A 80 9.27 16.22 6.72
N ASN A 81 10.03 15.20 6.30
CA ASN A 81 11.40 15.36 5.81
C ASN A 81 11.63 14.45 4.60
N TYR A 82 12.66 14.75 3.83
CA TYR A 82 13.21 13.81 2.86
C TYR A 82 13.84 12.64 3.62
N VAL A 83 13.63 11.42 3.09
CA VAL A 83 14.15 10.19 3.69
C VAL A 83 15.47 9.84 2.99
N THR A 84 16.48 9.47 3.75
CA THR A 84 17.76 9.02 3.22
C THR A 84 17.60 7.66 2.51
N SER A 85 18.48 7.36 1.54
CA SER A 85 18.42 6.08 0.81
C SER A 85 18.54 4.88 1.75
N ALA A 86 19.37 4.97 2.78
CA ALA A 86 19.55 3.89 3.75
C ALA A 86 18.27 3.64 4.56
N GLU A 87 17.64 4.70 5.08
CA GLU A 87 16.36 4.60 5.81
C GLU A 87 15.26 4.06 4.90
N TYR A 88 15.18 4.54 3.66
CA TYR A 88 14.18 4.09 2.69
C TYR A 88 14.28 2.60 2.41
N VAL A 89 15.50 2.11 2.13
CA VAL A 89 15.73 0.68 1.87
C VAL A 89 15.31 -0.16 3.07
N LYS A 90 15.77 0.20 4.27
CA LYS A 90 15.44 -0.50 5.51
C LYS A 90 13.93 -0.48 5.76
N PHE A 91 13.33 0.71 5.79
CA PHE A 91 11.91 0.90 6.10
C PHE A 91 11.01 0.14 5.12
N SER A 92 11.31 0.19 3.82
CA SER A 92 10.49 -0.49 2.80
C SER A 92 10.59 -2.01 2.90
N LYS A 93 11.78 -2.56 3.20
CA LYS A 93 11.95 -4.00 3.41
C LYS A 93 11.17 -4.51 4.62
N GLU A 94 11.11 -3.71 5.68
CA GLU A 94 10.47 -4.07 6.94
C GLU A 94 8.95 -3.87 6.93
N ASN A 95 8.41 -2.92 6.13
CA ASN A 95 7.04 -2.45 6.28
C ASN A 95 6.17 -2.54 5.01
N HIS A 96 6.73 -2.91 3.85
CA HIS A 96 5.97 -3.01 2.60
C HIS A 96 5.97 -4.44 2.06
N LEU A 97 4.79 -4.98 1.67
CA LEU A 97 4.67 -6.35 1.14
C LEU A 97 5.61 -6.62 -0.03
N LYS A 98 5.65 -5.75 -1.01
CA LYS A 98 6.55 -5.90 -2.17
C LYS A 98 7.97 -5.36 -1.90
N GLY A 99 8.29 -4.97 -0.65
CA GLY A 99 9.60 -4.53 -0.22
C GLY A 99 10.10 -3.26 -0.92
N TYR A 100 11.42 -3.11 -0.96
CA TYR A 100 12.10 -1.98 -1.59
C TYR A 100 11.99 -1.98 -3.12
N SER A 101 11.90 -0.80 -3.70
CA SER A 101 12.09 -0.54 -5.13
C SER A 101 12.79 0.80 -5.30
N THR A 102 13.57 0.96 -6.37
CA THR A 102 14.30 2.21 -6.64
C THR A 102 13.35 3.40 -6.78
N ALA A 103 13.70 4.52 -6.18
CA ALA A 103 12.94 5.76 -6.28
C ALA A 103 13.89 6.97 -6.31
N SER A 104 13.49 8.04 -7.00
CA SER A 104 14.30 9.26 -7.13
C SER A 104 14.04 10.28 -6.03
N LYS A 105 12.84 10.27 -5.47
CA LYS A 105 12.42 11.15 -4.37
C LYS A 105 11.68 10.33 -3.33
N VAL A 106 12.05 10.51 -2.07
CA VAL A 106 11.38 9.85 -0.94
C VAL A 106 11.11 10.88 0.14
N ILE A 107 9.87 10.94 0.58
CA ILE A 107 9.42 11.81 1.67
C ILE A 107 8.79 10.98 2.76
N GLY A 108 8.98 11.36 4.02
CA GLY A 108 8.49 10.62 5.16
C GLY A 108 7.89 11.49 6.24
N LEU A 109 7.01 10.88 7.02
CA LEU A 109 6.47 11.44 8.24
C LEU A 109 7.26 10.92 9.43
N TYR A 110 7.79 11.84 10.22
CA TYR A 110 8.54 11.56 11.44
C TYR A 110 7.73 11.96 12.66
N TYR A 111 7.61 11.06 13.61
CA TYR A 111 7.01 11.27 14.91
C TYR A 111 8.03 10.93 15.99
N ASN A 112 8.33 11.85 16.91
CA ASN A 112 9.39 11.70 17.91
C ASN A 112 10.75 11.28 17.31
N ASN A 113 11.12 11.89 16.18
CA ASN A 113 12.32 11.60 15.39
C ASN A 113 12.39 10.20 14.77
N GLU A 114 11.31 9.44 14.79
CA GLU A 114 11.21 8.13 14.16
C GLU A 114 10.39 8.22 12.86
N LEU A 115 10.87 7.60 11.76
CA LEU A 115 10.15 7.47 10.51
C LEU A 115 8.98 6.50 10.71
N ILE A 116 7.75 6.97 10.49
CA ILE A 116 6.52 6.18 10.71
C ILE A 116 5.70 5.95 9.44
N SER A 117 5.89 6.76 8.40
CA SER A 117 5.23 6.57 7.10
C SER A 117 6.05 7.24 6.02
N LEU A 118 6.03 6.71 4.80
CA LEU A 118 6.71 7.32 3.65
C LEU A 118 5.92 7.15 2.36
N MET A 119 6.25 8.02 1.41
CA MET A 119 5.93 7.87 -0.01
C MET A 119 7.21 8.05 -0.82
N SER A 120 7.37 7.21 -1.84
CA SER A 120 8.51 7.27 -2.75
C SER A 120 8.06 7.43 -4.20
N PHE A 121 8.77 8.24 -4.95
CA PHE A 121 8.40 8.66 -6.29
C PHE A 121 9.58 8.50 -7.26
N SER A 122 9.27 8.19 -8.50
CA SER A 122 10.21 8.26 -9.63
C SER A 122 9.57 9.02 -10.77
N LYS A 123 10.39 9.62 -11.64
CA LYS A 123 9.86 10.16 -12.90
C LYS A 123 9.25 9.02 -13.70
N THR A 124 8.08 9.26 -14.30
CA THR A 124 7.45 8.26 -15.16
C THR A 124 8.40 7.88 -16.29
N ARG A 125 8.55 6.58 -16.51
CA ARG A 125 9.17 6.08 -17.72
C ARG A 125 8.20 6.38 -18.87
N LYS A 126 8.70 6.89 -20.01
CA LYS A 126 7.88 7.08 -21.20
C LYS A 126 7.18 5.76 -21.49
N LEU A 127 5.85 5.73 -21.38
CA LEU A 127 5.06 4.63 -21.90
C LEU A 127 5.26 4.66 -23.41
N ILE A 128 5.75 3.58 -23.98
CA ILE A 128 6.22 3.45 -25.37
C ILE A 128 5.09 3.70 -26.37
N ASP A 129 3.82 3.69 -25.94
CA ASP A 129 2.66 3.67 -26.85
C ASP A 129 2.11 5.03 -27.31
N SER A 130 2.54 6.16 -26.78
CA SER A 130 1.92 7.44 -27.18
C SER A 130 2.84 8.65 -27.23
N GLY A 131 4.14 8.50 -27.09
CA GLY A 131 5.10 9.60 -27.30
C GLY A 131 5.12 10.69 -26.20
N ASN A 132 4.06 10.84 -25.42
CA ASN A 132 3.97 11.83 -24.32
C ASN A 132 3.42 11.18 -23.05
N SER A 133 4.24 11.09 -22.00
CA SER A 133 3.74 10.76 -20.68
C SER A 133 2.90 11.94 -20.16
N ILE A 134 1.62 11.66 -19.85
CA ILE A 134 0.68 12.64 -19.29
C ILE A 134 1.07 12.98 -17.83
N TYR A 135 1.83 12.10 -17.18
CA TYR A 135 2.21 12.22 -15.77
C TYR A 135 3.71 12.42 -15.61
N GLU A 136 4.10 13.31 -14.70
CA GLU A 136 5.50 13.60 -14.41
C GLU A 136 6.14 12.52 -13.53
N TYR A 137 5.37 11.99 -12.59
CA TYR A 137 5.85 11.06 -11.57
C TYR A 137 4.96 9.83 -11.45
N GLU A 138 5.58 8.77 -10.96
CA GLU A 138 4.93 7.54 -10.51
C GLU A 138 5.14 7.37 -9.01
N LEU A 139 4.08 7.07 -8.25
CA LEU A 139 4.18 6.67 -6.86
C LEU A 139 4.64 5.20 -6.82
N ILE A 140 5.86 4.98 -6.39
CA ILE A 140 6.49 3.66 -6.38
C ILE A 140 6.10 2.87 -5.13
N ARG A 141 6.14 3.52 -3.95
CA ARG A 141 5.79 2.90 -2.67
C ARG A 141 5.08 3.91 -1.78
N SER A 142 4.06 3.42 -1.09
CA SER A 142 3.42 4.11 0.02
C SER A 142 3.26 3.11 1.16
N CYS A 143 3.90 3.34 2.29
CA CYS A 143 3.79 2.44 3.42
C CYS A 143 3.91 3.16 4.76
N THR A 144 3.34 2.51 5.76
CA THR A 144 3.37 2.95 7.17
C THR A 144 4.06 1.87 7.99
N LYS A 145 4.75 2.25 9.04
CA LYS A 145 5.40 1.35 9.99
C LYS A 145 4.39 0.31 10.51
N MET A 146 4.81 -0.94 10.61
CA MET A 146 3.97 -2.01 11.16
C MET A 146 3.38 -1.62 12.51
N ASN A 147 2.12 -2.03 12.73
CA ASN A 147 1.30 -1.77 13.91
C ASN A 147 0.91 -0.30 14.14
N TYR A 148 1.21 0.59 13.20
CA TYR A 148 0.80 1.99 13.23
C TYR A 148 -0.22 2.32 12.16
N SER A 149 -1.10 3.29 12.47
CA SER A 149 -2.00 3.93 11.52
C SER A 149 -1.82 5.45 11.65
N VAL A 150 -1.42 6.10 10.56
CA VAL A 150 -1.17 7.55 10.55
C VAL A 150 -2.37 8.27 9.93
N ILE A 151 -3.26 8.76 10.78
CA ILE A 151 -4.49 9.42 10.35
C ILE A 151 -4.16 10.73 9.62
N GLY A 152 -4.59 10.81 8.34
CA GLY A 152 -4.26 11.92 7.44
C GLY A 152 -2.83 11.88 6.90
N GLY A 153 -2.08 10.79 7.11
CA GLY A 153 -0.69 10.65 6.69
C GLY A 153 -0.53 10.72 5.17
N ALA A 154 -1.30 9.92 4.45
CA ALA A 154 -1.27 9.90 2.99
C ALA A 154 -1.59 11.28 2.38
N SER A 155 -2.65 11.93 2.85
CA SER A 155 -3.02 13.27 2.39
C SER A 155 -1.94 14.31 2.67
N LYS A 156 -1.30 14.24 3.84
CA LYS A 156 -0.21 15.17 4.20
C LYS A 156 1.02 14.98 3.32
N LEU A 157 1.43 13.74 3.06
CA LEU A 157 2.54 13.44 2.15
C LEU A 157 2.21 13.82 0.71
N PHE A 158 1.00 13.51 0.25
CA PHE A 158 0.57 13.88 -1.09
C PHE A 158 0.51 15.39 -1.31
N ASN A 159 -0.02 16.15 -0.36
CA ASN A 159 -0.02 17.61 -0.43
C ASN A 159 1.41 18.19 -0.47
N PHE A 160 2.33 17.61 0.30
CA PHE A 160 3.74 18.01 0.23
C PHE A 160 4.33 17.70 -1.14
N PHE A 161 4.03 16.53 -1.72
CA PHE A 161 4.47 16.18 -3.06
C PHE A 161 4.00 17.21 -4.10
N VAL A 162 2.70 17.52 -4.13
CA VAL A 162 2.10 18.46 -5.10
C VAL A 162 2.71 19.87 -4.98
N ASN A 163 3.01 20.31 -3.77
CA ASN A 163 3.54 21.64 -3.54
C ASN A 163 5.05 21.79 -3.77
N ASN A 164 5.83 20.68 -3.69
CA ASN A 164 7.29 20.77 -3.63
C ASN A 164 8.02 19.89 -4.66
N ILE A 165 7.38 18.88 -5.25
CA ILE A 165 8.07 17.88 -6.08
C ILE A 165 7.52 17.83 -7.51
N GLY A 166 6.21 17.65 -7.68
CA GLY A 166 5.59 17.54 -8.98
C GLY A 166 4.08 17.70 -8.91
N LYS A 167 3.44 17.97 -10.05
CA LYS A 167 2.01 18.32 -10.11
C LYS A 167 1.12 17.18 -10.62
N SER A 168 1.70 16.22 -11.31
CA SER A 168 0.96 15.07 -11.85
C SER A 168 1.61 13.74 -11.45
N LEU A 169 0.76 12.78 -11.12
CA LEU A 169 1.16 11.51 -10.54
C LEU A 169 0.29 10.39 -11.09
N VAL A 170 0.91 9.27 -11.41
CA VAL A 170 0.25 7.98 -11.65
C VAL A 170 0.64 7.00 -10.54
N THR A 171 -0.28 6.12 -10.18
CA THR A 171 -0.01 5.01 -9.28
C THR A 171 -0.77 3.77 -9.74
N TYR A 172 -0.23 2.62 -9.44
CA TYR A 172 -0.86 1.33 -9.67
C TYR A 172 -1.23 0.75 -8.31
N CYS A 173 -2.43 0.24 -8.20
CA CYS A 173 -2.89 -0.47 -7.01
C CYS A 173 -3.35 -1.87 -7.39
N ASP A 174 -3.13 -2.80 -6.49
CA ASP A 174 -3.70 -4.12 -6.58
C ASP A 174 -5.20 -4.02 -6.26
N VAL A 175 -6.03 -4.57 -7.12
CA VAL A 175 -7.51 -4.56 -6.99
C VAL A 175 -8.08 -5.94 -6.69
N SER A 176 -7.21 -6.94 -6.55
CA SER A 176 -7.59 -8.31 -6.14
C SER A 176 -7.69 -8.45 -4.63
#